data_08970ad1c9d7eb4cc4aa8bd318ce179a
#
_entry.id   08970ad1c9d7eb4cc4aa8bd318ce179a
#
_cell.length_a   1.000
_cell.length_b   1.000
_cell.length_c   1.000
_cell.angle_alpha   90.00
_cell.angle_beta   90.00
_cell.angle_gamma   90.00
#
_symmetry.space_group_name_H-M   'P 1'
#
loop_
_entity.id
_entity.type
_entity.pdbx_description
1 polymer ?
#
loop_
_entity_poly.entity_id
_entity_poly.type
_entity_poly.pdbx_seq_one_letter_code
_entity_poly.pdbx_strand_id
1 'polypeptide(L)'
;MSRRFGTLALVGALFLVTGDARAQAPAGMEETVRPATTSIYGDTGLWFVPTGEVLRGGTWSASAYRLNWDVRQGFTDISHFEGTFAYGAGGRTEIFGAIRFVTRIDRDTRPIFGFGGDRYGGVDNSYPFVREGWIGNDFGDTFLGAKFSLLSESRQSPVALALRGMVKVPTGSDSGSGTGKMDAQFDFILSKEVASTVELSGSIGYRHRGDPDEYDLSSGMPFGIGAQFPTRSPLKFTTEWYGELFNNDVVTRTVSPAPAALAATDGSIPLVTSNLPLQNTLMFGATWQAKGGFFAGAGMNWSAKAEDRDDLGIDSDDNMGTKFGWQFRLGYHPGVAGIPIPIPPPPPPPVVQHTLTVDAQCNPCTVTVGETSKVTATAQDSIGCVITYQWSAPTGTFANPAQQNTVWTAPNTPGTVPVTVTGTCPQDGMKASDTVNIQVVPRVVKEITFEDVYFDFDRYTLTDAAQRILAQTVEAMRADPTLRIRIEGHTCSIGTAEYNLALGDRRARSVQQYLVSNGIAVGRLTTVSFGEEQPKHDNSREETRRLNRRAHMTVQLVAGN
;
A
#
# COMPACT_ATOMS: atom_id res chain seq x y z
N MET A 1 4.25 51.93 -11.21
CA MET A 1 4.89 51.66 -12.50
C MET A 1 6.35 51.41 -12.27
N SER A 2 6.80 50.17 -12.19
CA SER A 2 8.20 49.80 -12.40
C SER A 2 8.24 48.31 -12.66
N ARG A 3 8.75 47.95 -13.80
CA ARG A 3 8.90 46.62 -14.44
C ARG A 3 9.71 45.65 -13.58
N ARG A 4 9.15 44.48 -13.31
CA ARG A 4 9.94 43.25 -13.14
C ARG A 4 9.33 42.12 -13.98
N PHE A 5 9.48 42.24 -15.31
CA PHE A 5 9.46 41.12 -16.22
C PHE A 5 10.92 40.67 -16.39
N GLY A 6 11.23 39.49 -15.97
CA GLY A 6 12.54 38.94 -16.23
C GLY A 6 12.86 37.79 -15.31
N THR A 7 12.52 36.59 -15.72
CA THR A 7 13.21 35.32 -15.51
C THR A 7 12.25 34.12 -15.53
N LEU A 8 11.52 33.96 -16.61
CA LEU A 8 10.73 32.73 -16.86
C LEU A 8 10.95 32.16 -18.27
N ALA A 9 12.19 32.26 -18.77
CA ALA A 9 12.52 31.83 -20.14
C ALA A 9 13.69 30.83 -20.18
N LEU A 10 13.87 29.96 -19.18
CA LEU A 10 15.00 29.02 -19.22
C LEU A 10 14.67 27.57 -18.79
N VAL A 11 13.43 27.13 -18.77
CA VAL A 11 13.11 25.70 -18.51
C VAL A 11 12.56 24.99 -19.75
N GLY A 12 12.32 25.69 -20.84
CA GLY A 12 11.66 25.15 -22.05
C GLY A 12 12.55 24.55 -23.14
N ALA A 13 13.87 24.45 -22.99
CA ALA A 13 14.76 24.24 -24.14
C ALA A 13 15.79 23.12 -23.99
N LEU A 14 15.56 22.07 -23.22
CA LEU A 14 16.52 20.96 -23.16
C LEU A 14 15.94 19.55 -23.35
N PHE A 15 14.80 19.41 -23.97
CA PHE A 15 14.27 18.11 -24.38
C PHE A 15 14.06 18.02 -25.90
N LEU A 16 15.11 18.27 -26.67
CA LEU A 16 15.14 17.80 -28.04
C LEU A 16 15.55 16.33 -28.03
N VAL A 17 14.52 15.51 -28.19
CA VAL A 17 14.56 14.09 -28.46
C VAL A 17 15.52 13.80 -29.60
N THR A 18 16.66 13.24 -29.31
CA THR A 18 17.41 12.48 -30.30
C THR A 18 16.79 11.11 -30.44
N GLY A 19 16.48 10.76 -31.67
CA GLY A 19 15.65 9.66 -32.11
C GLY A 19 15.88 8.29 -31.49
N ASP A 20 14.89 7.45 -31.66
CA ASP A 20 14.73 6.02 -31.40
C ASP A 20 16.02 5.20 -31.26
N ALA A 21 16.65 5.30 -30.12
CA ALA A 21 17.47 4.22 -29.62
C ALA A 21 16.66 3.50 -28.52
N ARG A 22 15.84 2.52 -28.91
CA ARG A 22 15.54 1.44 -27.97
C ARG A 22 16.89 1.03 -27.41
N ALA A 23 17.06 1.14 -26.10
CA ALA A 23 18.25 0.63 -25.45
C ALA A 23 18.20 -0.89 -25.60
N GLN A 24 18.72 -1.40 -26.71
CA GLN A 24 18.89 -2.84 -26.91
C GLN A 24 19.91 -3.32 -25.89
N ALA A 25 19.62 -4.48 -25.31
CA ALA A 25 20.61 -5.18 -24.49
C ALA A 25 21.91 -5.32 -25.30
N PRO A 26 23.09 -5.28 -24.66
CA PRO A 26 24.35 -5.54 -25.31
C PRO A 26 24.28 -6.87 -26.08
N ALA A 27 24.97 -6.95 -27.22
CA ALA A 27 24.97 -8.18 -28.03
C ALA A 27 25.35 -9.39 -27.18
N GLY A 28 24.53 -10.45 -27.24
CA GLY A 28 24.69 -11.65 -26.42
C GLY A 28 24.02 -11.61 -25.04
N MET A 29 23.19 -10.61 -24.76
CA MET A 29 22.40 -10.54 -23.53
C MET A 29 20.89 -10.48 -23.83
N GLU A 30 20.08 -11.07 -22.97
CA GLU A 30 18.63 -11.05 -23.00
C GLU A 30 18.09 -9.91 -22.11
N GLU A 31 17.15 -9.13 -22.64
CA GLU A 31 16.46 -8.12 -21.85
C GLU A 31 15.57 -8.76 -20.79
N THR A 32 15.71 -8.34 -19.57
CA THR A 32 14.84 -8.73 -18.47
C THR A 32 13.89 -7.58 -18.09
N VAL A 33 12.79 -7.91 -17.46
CA VAL A 33 11.83 -6.94 -16.93
C VAL A 33 11.77 -7.08 -15.42
N ARG A 34 11.97 -5.98 -14.72
CA ARG A 34 11.78 -5.89 -13.28
C ARG A 34 10.40 -5.30 -12.97
N PRO A 35 9.60 -5.94 -12.11
CA PRO A 35 8.33 -5.37 -11.66
C PRO A 35 8.56 -4.03 -10.96
N ALA A 36 7.74 -3.04 -11.28
CA ALA A 36 7.73 -1.73 -10.66
C ALA A 36 6.30 -1.21 -10.53
N THR A 37 6.12 -0.14 -9.77
CA THR A 37 4.84 0.55 -9.56
C THR A 37 5.00 2.04 -9.82
N THR A 38 3.94 2.81 -9.64
CA THR A 38 3.96 4.27 -9.78
C THR A 38 4.08 4.95 -8.42
N SER A 39 4.62 6.18 -8.39
CA SER A 39 4.42 7.12 -7.30
C SER A 39 3.06 7.81 -7.41
N ILE A 40 2.67 8.58 -6.39
CA ILE A 40 1.44 9.39 -6.40
C ILE A 40 1.41 10.42 -7.54
N TYR A 41 2.56 10.82 -8.07
CA TYR A 41 2.63 11.75 -9.22
C TYR A 41 2.59 11.04 -10.58
N GLY A 42 2.59 9.69 -10.57
CA GLY A 42 2.48 8.86 -11.76
C GLY A 42 3.82 8.35 -12.30
N ASP A 43 4.94 8.94 -11.94
CA ASP A 43 6.25 8.44 -12.33
C ASP A 43 6.59 7.10 -11.64
N THR A 44 7.49 6.34 -12.24
CA THR A 44 7.97 5.07 -11.66
C THR A 44 8.53 5.30 -10.26
N GLY A 45 7.99 4.59 -9.27
CA GLY A 45 8.33 4.79 -7.87
C GLY A 45 7.69 3.79 -6.92
N LEU A 46 7.87 4.03 -5.63
CA LEU A 46 7.26 3.28 -4.56
C LEU A 46 5.79 3.75 -4.36
N TRP A 47 5.48 4.49 -3.29
CA TRP A 47 4.20 5.17 -3.12
C TRP A 47 4.37 6.69 -3.25
N PHE A 48 5.27 7.28 -2.46
CA PHE A 48 5.58 8.71 -2.44
C PHE A 48 6.99 8.99 -2.98
N VAL A 49 7.92 8.08 -2.72
CA VAL A 49 9.32 8.20 -3.11
C VAL A 49 9.53 7.64 -4.52
N PRO A 50 9.94 8.48 -5.48
CA PRO A 50 10.27 8.02 -6.83
C PRO A 50 11.52 7.15 -6.84
N THR A 51 11.67 6.28 -7.84
CA THR A 51 12.91 5.55 -8.09
C THR A 51 13.70 6.13 -9.27
N GLY A 52 15.00 5.86 -9.33
CA GLY A 52 15.88 6.33 -10.41
C GLY A 52 15.65 5.66 -11.76
N GLU A 53 14.89 4.55 -11.79
CA GLU A 53 14.51 3.89 -13.03
C GLU A 53 13.31 4.59 -13.68
N VAL A 54 13.14 4.38 -14.98
CA VAL A 54 12.07 4.94 -15.79
C VAL A 54 11.35 3.84 -16.58
N LEU A 55 10.14 4.13 -17.04
CA LEU A 55 9.41 3.27 -17.95
C LEU A 55 10.23 2.96 -19.21
N ARG A 56 10.12 1.74 -19.68
CA ARG A 56 10.72 1.34 -20.97
C ARG A 56 10.12 2.16 -22.11
N GLY A 57 10.94 2.47 -23.10
CA GLY A 57 10.52 3.24 -24.27
C GLY A 57 9.29 2.63 -24.96
N GLY A 58 8.27 3.46 -25.23
CA GLY A 58 7.03 3.05 -25.87
C GLY A 58 6.03 2.35 -24.95
N THR A 59 6.30 2.24 -23.63
CA THR A 59 5.35 1.69 -22.67
C THR A 59 4.67 2.79 -21.85
N TRP A 60 3.53 2.46 -21.27
CA TRP A 60 2.75 3.39 -20.45
C TRP A 60 2.35 2.75 -19.11
N SER A 61 2.06 3.57 -18.15
CA SER A 61 1.46 3.18 -16.87
C SER A 61 0.28 4.09 -16.55
N ALA A 62 -0.67 3.57 -15.79
CA ALA A 62 -1.78 4.35 -15.25
C ALA A 62 -2.18 3.80 -13.90
N SER A 63 -2.55 4.68 -12.98
CA SER A 63 -3.01 4.27 -11.66
C SER A 63 -4.01 5.24 -11.06
N ALA A 64 -4.70 4.77 -10.03
CA ALA A 64 -5.60 5.55 -9.23
C ALA A 64 -5.23 5.38 -7.75
N TYR A 65 -5.29 6.48 -7.02
CA TYR A 65 -4.97 6.56 -5.61
C TYR A 65 -6.15 7.11 -4.82
N ARG A 66 -6.38 6.55 -3.65
CA ARG A 66 -7.13 7.16 -2.56
C ARG A 66 -6.15 7.45 -1.46
N LEU A 67 -5.92 8.71 -1.19
CA LEU A 67 -4.98 9.19 -0.17
C LEU A 67 -5.78 9.85 0.95
N ASN A 68 -5.28 9.70 2.17
CA ASN A 68 -5.81 10.39 3.34
C ASN A 68 -4.65 10.65 4.30
N TRP A 69 -4.57 11.87 4.82
CA TRP A 69 -3.62 12.27 5.84
C TRP A 69 -4.12 13.47 6.62
N ASP A 70 -3.59 13.64 7.81
CA ASP A 70 -3.90 14.74 8.69
C ASP A 70 -2.75 15.75 8.77
N VAL A 71 -3.08 17.00 8.89
CA VAL A 71 -2.15 18.08 9.15
C VAL A 71 -2.51 18.77 10.47
N ARG A 72 -1.49 19.32 11.15
CA ARG A 72 -1.63 19.95 12.46
C ARG A 72 -2.54 21.17 12.43
N GLN A 73 -2.46 21.98 11.38
CA GLN A 73 -3.19 23.24 11.29
C GLN A 73 -4.70 22.98 11.25
N GLY A 74 -5.39 23.29 12.36
CA GLY A 74 -6.83 23.15 12.51
C GLY A 74 -7.32 21.70 12.55
N PHE A 75 -6.46 20.75 12.93
CA PHE A 75 -6.78 19.30 12.92
C PHE A 75 -7.44 18.90 11.60
N THR A 76 -6.76 19.18 10.52
CA THR A 76 -7.34 19.06 9.19
C THR A 76 -7.08 17.67 8.61
N ASP A 77 -8.14 16.96 8.26
CA ASP A 77 -8.12 15.75 7.44
C ASP A 77 -8.18 16.12 5.96
N ILE A 78 -7.21 15.65 5.20
CA ILE A 78 -7.11 15.87 3.77
C ILE A 78 -7.23 14.53 3.05
N SER A 79 -8.14 14.48 2.09
CA SER A 79 -8.40 13.30 1.28
C SER A 79 -8.37 13.60 -0.19
N HIS A 80 -7.68 12.75 -0.97
CA HIS A 80 -7.66 12.87 -2.44
C HIS A 80 -8.05 11.58 -3.12
N PHE A 81 -8.75 11.73 -4.27
CA PHE A 81 -8.79 10.73 -5.31
C PHE A 81 -8.00 11.24 -6.50
N GLU A 82 -6.91 10.57 -6.82
CA GLU A 82 -6.00 10.96 -7.89
C GLU A 82 -5.96 9.88 -8.97
N GLY A 83 -5.95 10.31 -10.24
CA GLY A 83 -5.60 9.47 -11.38
C GLY A 83 -4.24 9.86 -11.91
N THR A 84 -3.40 8.90 -12.25
CA THR A 84 -2.06 9.16 -12.76
C THR A 84 -1.83 8.47 -14.09
N PHE A 85 -0.94 9.02 -14.88
CA PHE A 85 -0.50 8.46 -16.15
C PHE A 85 0.97 8.75 -16.37
N ALA A 86 1.69 7.79 -16.96
CA ALA A 86 3.04 8.03 -17.45
C ALA A 86 3.31 7.29 -18.77
N TYR A 87 4.27 7.82 -19.52
CA TYR A 87 4.74 7.29 -20.79
C TYR A 87 6.26 7.33 -20.88
N GLY A 88 6.84 6.19 -21.26
CA GLY A 88 8.28 6.06 -21.49
C GLY A 88 8.65 6.59 -22.87
N ALA A 89 9.36 7.71 -22.92
CA ALA A 89 9.84 8.34 -24.14
C ALA A 89 11.32 7.98 -24.36
N GLY A 90 11.57 6.99 -25.22
CA GLY A 90 12.93 6.67 -25.70
C GLY A 90 13.90 6.06 -24.68
N GLY A 91 13.46 5.29 -23.70
CA GLY A 91 14.31 4.46 -22.83
C GLY A 91 15.13 5.19 -21.75
N ARG A 92 15.12 6.54 -21.73
CA ARG A 92 15.75 7.37 -20.68
C ARG A 92 14.81 8.39 -20.07
N THR A 93 13.70 8.68 -20.73
CA THR A 93 12.76 9.72 -20.32
C THR A 93 11.41 9.10 -20.00
N GLU A 94 10.82 9.55 -18.94
CA GLU A 94 9.44 9.23 -18.55
C GLU A 94 8.69 10.55 -18.38
N ILE A 95 7.59 10.72 -19.12
CA ILE A 95 6.68 11.86 -19.00
C ILE A 95 5.50 11.37 -18.17
N PHE A 96 5.09 12.12 -17.17
CA PHE A 96 4.07 11.69 -16.23
C PHE A 96 3.16 12.85 -15.81
N GLY A 97 2.04 12.49 -15.20
CA GLY A 97 1.13 13.44 -14.61
C GLY A 97 0.15 12.80 -13.64
N ALA A 98 -0.39 13.63 -12.77
CA ALA A 98 -1.41 13.27 -11.80
C ALA A 98 -2.53 14.32 -11.80
N ILE A 99 -3.76 13.86 -11.77
CA ILE A 99 -4.96 14.70 -11.73
C ILE A 99 -5.73 14.35 -10.46
N ARG A 100 -5.97 15.33 -9.63
CA ARG A 100 -6.78 15.22 -8.41
C ARG A 100 -8.24 15.43 -8.76
N PHE A 101 -8.95 14.35 -9.05
CA PHE A 101 -10.38 14.42 -9.42
C PHE A 101 -11.28 14.84 -8.25
N VAL A 102 -10.88 14.48 -7.03
CA VAL A 102 -11.60 14.83 -5.82
C VAL A 102 -10.60 15.23 -4.74
N THR A 103 -10.79 16.41 -4.20
CA THR A 103 -10.15 16.90 -2.98
C THR A 103 -11.23 17.12 -1.94
N ARG A 104 -11.05 16.56 -0.75
CA ARG A 104 -11.89 16.78 0.43
C ARG A 104 -11.00 17.25 1.55
N ILE A 105 -11.42 18.32 2.21
CA ILE A 105 -10.70 18.89 3.35
C ILE A 105 -11.72 19.11 4.45
N ASP A 106 -11.50 18.47 5.58
CA ASP A 106 -12.30 18.61 6.77
C ASP A 106 -11.46 19.23 7.88
N ARG A 107 -11.85 20.38 8.38
CA ARG A 107 -11.19 21.08 9.48
C ARG A 107 -12.13 21.14 10.67
N ASP A 108 -11.60 20.71 11.76
CA ASP A 108 -12.37 20.55 12.97
C ASP A 108 -12.36 21.79 13.87
N THR A 109 -11.19 22.41 14.02
CA THR A 109 -11.05 23.56 14.92
C THR A 109 -11.72 24.80 14.36
N ARG A 110 -12.69 25.33 15.09
CA ARG A 110 -13.34 26.64 14.81
C ARG A 110 -13.24 27.57 16.01
N PRO A 111 -12.93 28.82 15.81
CA PRO A 111 -12.63 29.47 14.53
C PRO A 111 -11.40 28.86 13.87
N ILE A 112 -11.43 28.74 12.54
CA ILE A 112 -10.35 28.12 11.74
C ILE A 112 -9.06 28.93 11.85
N PHE A 113 -9.20 30.24 12.04
CA PHE A 113 -8.11 31.20 12.11
C PHE A 113 -8.10 31.96 13.42
N GLY A 114 -6.94 32.41 13.86
CA GLY A 114 -6.78 33.39 14.92
C GLY A 114 -7.14 32.96 16.35
N PHE A 115 -7.73 31.80 16.56
CA PHE A 115 -8.09 31.32 17.88
C PHE A 115 -6.98 30.45 18.48
N GLY A 116 -6.57 30.77 19.71
CA GLY A 116 -5.49 30.04 20.38
C GLY A 116 -4.12 30.18 19.70
N GLY A 117 -3.96 31.14 18.77
CA GLY A 117 -2.76 31.30 17.97
C GLY A 117 -2.50 30.11 17.06
N ASP A 118 -1.23 29.81 16.82
CA ASP A 118 -0.80 28.68 15.97
C ASP A 118 -1.13 27.29 16.55
N ARG A 119 -1.58 27.23 17.79
CA ARG A 119 -1.78 25.95 18.47
C ARG A 119 -3.00 25.20 17.95
N TYR A 120 -4.06 25.91 17.59
CA TYR A 120 -5.34 25.30 17.19
C TYR A 120 -5.79 25.71 15.79
N GLY A 121 -5.30 26.82 15.29
CA GLY A 121 -5.66 27.35 13.98
C GLY A 121 -4.46 27.40 13.04
N GLY A 122 -4.52 28.34 12.11
CA GLY A 122 -3.44 28.60 11.18
C GLY A 122 -3.79 28.28 9.74
N VAL A 123 -2.91 28.68 8.87
CA VAL A 123 -3.04 28.54 7.41
C VAL A 123 -2.16 27.39 6.96
N ASP A 124 -2.74 26.41 6.28
CA ASP A 124 -1.96 25.36 5.65
C ASP A 124 -1.27 25.86 4.38
N ASN A 125 -0.02 25.49 4.18
CA ASN A 125 0.81 25.96 3.09
C ASN A 125 0.36 25.46 1.70
N SER A 126 -0.38 24.35 1.65
CA SER A 126 -0.90 23.78 0.40
C SER A 126 -2.34 24.21 0.11
N TYR A 127 -3.10 24.59 1.15
CA TYR A 127 -4.51 24.96 1.07
C TYR A 127 -4.80 26.24 1.87
N PRO A 128 -4.18 27.38 1.51
CA PRO A 128 -4.24 28.60 2.31
C PRO A 128 -5.65 29.23 2.35
N PHE A 129 -6.52 28.90 1.41
CA PHE A 129 -7.86 29.48 1.29
C PHE A 129 -8.97 28.66 1.96
N VAL A 130 -8.65 27.57 2.64
CA VAL A 130 -9.65 26.80 3.40
C VAL A 130 -10.15 27.64 4.58
N ARG A 131 -11.41 28.09 4.51
CA ARG A 131 -12.06 28.97 5.49
C ARG A 131 -13.11 28.25 6.33
N GLU A 132 -13.73 27.24 5.76
CA GLU A 132 -14.82 26.50 6.38
C GLU A 132 -14.31 25.18 6.98
N GLY A 133 -15.11 24.59 7.84
CA GLY A 133 -14.80 23.28 8.41
C GLY A 133 -14.87 22.14 7.40
N TRP A 134 -15.54 22.35 6.27
CA TRP A 134 -15.71 21.32 5.25
C TRP A 134 -15.61 21.88 3.84
N ILE A 135 -14.70 21.30 3.04
CA ILE A 135 -14.65 21.44 1.59
C ILE A 135 -14.73 20.04 0.99
N GLY A 136 -15.77 19.75 0.26
CA GLY A 136 -16.05 18.40 -0.25
C GLY A 136 -16.17 18.31 -1.75
N ASN A 137 -15.51 17.28 -2.31
CA ASN A 137 -15.61 16.86 -3.72
C ASN A 137 -15.14 17.91 -4.74
N ASP A 138 -14.23 18.78 -4.36
CA ASP A 138 -13.65 19.75 -5.29
C ASP A 138 -12.57 19.13 -6.17
N PHE A 139 -12.47 19.65 -7.39
CA PHE A 139 -11.37 19.30 -8.27
C PHE A 139 -10.10 19.98 -7.77
N GLY A 140 -9.02 19.22 -7.64
CA GLY A 140 -7.74 19.72 -7.14
C GLY A 140 -6.76 20.11 -8.24
N ASP A 141 -5.54 20.45 -7.84
CA ASP A 141 -4.47 20.83 -8.78
C ASP A 141 -3.95 19.63 -9.56
N THR A 142 -3.57 19.88 -10.82
CA THR A 142 -2.96 18.89 -11.74
C THR A 142 -1.46 19.03 -11.70
N PHE A 143 -0.76 17.89 -11.71
CA PHE A 143 0.71 17.82 -11.77
C PHE A 143 1.15 17.26 -13.12
N LEU A 144 2.15 17.87 -13.72
CA LEU A 144 2.78 17.42 -14.96
C LEU A 144 4.30 17.42 -14.78
N GLY A 145 4.99 16.39 -15.26
CA GLY A 145 6.42 16.30 -15.08
C GLY A 145 7.12 15.40 -16.08
N ALA A 146 8.44 15.44 -16.00
CA ALA A 146 9.31 14.54 -16.73
C ALA A 146 10.46 14.09 -15.81
N LYS A 147 10.84 12.82 -15.96
CA LYS A 147 11.97 12.20 -15.26
C LYS A 147 12.96 11.70 -16.29
N PHE A 148 14.23 12.03 -16.09
CA PHE A 148 15.33 11.66 -16.97
C PHE A 148 16.35 10.79 -16.25
N SER A 149 16.56 9.56 -16.72
CA SER A 149 17.51 8.60 -16.16
C SER A 149 18.94 8.90 -16.64
N LEU A 150 19.77 9.38 -15.74
CA LEU A 150 21.22 9.58 -15.96
C LEU A 150 21.96 8.24 -15.96
N LEU A 151 21.75 7.46 -14.90
CA LEU A 151 22.30 6.12 -14.70
C LEU A 151 21.16 5.13 -14.50
N SER A 152 21.33 3.87 -14.92
CA SER A 152 20.37 2.80 -14.73
C SER A 152 21.08 1.47 -14.52
N GLU A 153 20.55 0.64 -13.63
CA GLU A 153 21.06 -0.70 -13.38
C GLU A 153 20.91 -1.60 -14.61
N SER A 154 19.88 -1.36 -15.45
CA SER A 154 19.71 -2.06 -16.72
C SER A 154 20.82 -1.77 -17.73
N ARG A 155 21.52 -0.66 -17.57
CA ARG A 155 22.72 -0.27 -18.34
C ARG A 155 24.02 -0.61 -17.62
N GLN A 156 23.94 -1.55 -16.66
CA GLN A 156 25.09 -2.04 -15.88
C GLN A 156 25.74 -0.98 -14.97
N SER A 157 25.03 0.11 -14.66
CA SER A 157 25.47 1.05 -13.64
C SER A 157 25.24 0.46 -12.24
N PRO A 158 26.09 0.77 -11.25
CA PRO A 158 25.95 0.22 -9.90
C PRO A 158 24.71 0.73 -9.16
N VAL A 159 24.11 1.82 -9.64
CA VAL A 159 22.92 2.47 -9.10
C VAL A 159 22.09 3.07 -10.23
N ALA A 160 20.82 3.34 -9.97
CA ALA A 160 20.00 4.17 -10.84
C ALA A 160 19.98 5.62 -10.30
N LEU A 161 20.24 6.58 -11.16
CA LEU A 161 20.24 8.01 -10.86
C LEU A 161 19.36 8.74 -11.87
N ALA A 162 18.45 9.56 -11.39
CA ALA A 162 17.56 10.35 -12.25
C ALA A 162 17.39 11.80 -11.75
N LEU A 163 17.03 12.66 -12.69
CA LEU A 163 16.53 14.00 -12.44
C LEU A 163 15.04 14.03 -12.76
N ARG A 164 14.25 14.69 -11.92
CA ARG A 164 12.82 14.88 -12.13
C ARG A 164 12.49 16.37 -12.06
N GLY A 165 11.79 16.87 -13.07
CA GLY A 165 11.16 18.18 -13.06
C GLY A 165 9.65 18.04 -13.08
N MET A 166 8.95 18.83 -12.28
CA MET A 166 7.49 18.77 -12.17
C MET A 166 6.92 20.16 -11.94
N VAL A 167 5.75 20.43 -12.51
CA VAL A 167 4.96 21.64 -12.28
C VAL A 167 3.58 21.26 -11.76
N LYS A 168 3.10 22.02 -10.80
CA LYS A 168 1.70 22.04 -10.38
C LYS A 168 0.97 23.09 -11.21
N VAL A 169 -0.04 22.67 -11.96
CA VAL A 169 -0.92 23.57 -12.73
C VAL A 169 -2.14 23.86 -11.85
N PRO A 170 -2.49 25.13 -11.64
CA PRO A 170 -3.60 25.53 -10.78
C PRO A 170 -4.94 25.24 -11.47
N THR A 171 -5.39 24.00 -11.38
CA THR A 171 -6.70 23.54 -11.86
C THR A 171 -7.72 23.40 -10.74
N GLY A 172 -7.26 23.40 -9.50
CA GLY A 172 -8.10 23.40 -8.30
C GLY A 172 -8.79 24.75 -8.09
N SER A 173 -9.86 24.74 -7.29
CA SER A 173 -10.57 25.94 -6.91
C SER A 173 -9.71 26.80 -5.99
N ASP A 174 -9.58 28.09 -6.27
CA ASP A 174 -8.96 29.10 -5.40
C ASP A 174 -9.81 29.43 -4.16
N SER A 175 -10.99 28.83 -4.04
CA SER A 175 -11.83 28.92 -2.83
C SER A 175 -11.53 27.87 -1.76
N GLY A 176 -10.55 26.99 -1.98
CA GLY A 176 -10.16 26.00 -0.97
C GLY A 176 -9.26 24.86 -1.47
N SER A 177 -9.57 24.23 -2.59
CA SER A 177 -8.84 23.04 -3.07
C SER A 177 -7.56 23.32 -3.87
N GLY A 178 -7.19 24.58 -4.04
CA GLY A 178 -5.99 25.04 -4.74
C GLY A 178 -5.47 26.37 -4.25
N THR A 179 -4.34 26.81 -4.82
CA THR A 179 -3.73 28.14 -4.52
C THR A 179 -3.94 29.16 -5.65
N GLY A 180 -4.50 28.74 -6.79
CA GLY A 180 -4.56 29.55 -8.01
C GLY A 180 -3.21 29.89 -8.63
N LYS A 181 -2.09 29.34 -8.11
CA LYS A 181 -0.72 29.63 -8.56
C LYS A 181 0.00 28.36 -8.97
N MET A 182 0.95 28.52 -9.90
CA MET A 182 1.83 27.43 -10.33
C MET A 182 2.94 27.20 -9.32
N ASP A 183 3.25 25.94 -9.05
CA ASP A 183 4.48 25.55 -8.36
C ASP A 183 5.41 24.86 -9.34
N ALA A 184 6.70 24.88 -9.04
CA ALA A 184 7.72 24.13 -9.78
C ALA A 184 8.58 23.34 -8.80
N GLN A 185 8.85 22.08 -9.13
CA GLN A 185 9.69 21.21 -8.31
C GLN A 185 10.75 20.54 -9.18
N PHE A 186 11.95 20.42 -8.62
CA PHE A 186 13.04 19.70 -9.21
C PHE A 186 13.65 18.76 -8.18
N ASP A 187 13.87 17.48 -8.55
CA ASP A 187 14.38 16.45 -7.65
C ASP A 187 15.57 15.70 -8.23
N PHE A 188 16.49 15.34 -7.34
CA PHE A 188 17.51 14.32 -7.50
C PHE A 188 16.99 13.00 -6.91
N ILE A 189 17.14 11.90 -7.66
CA ILE A 189 16.63 10.59 -7.28
C ILE A 189 17.74 9.57 -7.44
N LEU A 190 18.02 8.82 -6.37
CA LEU A 190 18.96 7.71 -6.34
C LEU A 190 18.25 6.45 -5.89
N SER A 191 18.38 5.36 -6.63
CA SER A 191 17.84 4.06 -6.20
C SER A 191 18.76 2.90 -6.56
N LYS A 192 18.55 1.76 -5.87
CA LYS A 192 19.29 0.52 -6.09
C LYS A 192 18.48 -0.70 -5.71
N GLU A 193 18.46 -1.72 -6.58
CA GLU A 193 18.00 -3.06 -6.22
C GLU A 193 19.16 -3.86 -5.60
N VAL A 194 19.07 -4.18 -4.31
CA VAL A 194 20.08 -4.96 -3.59
C VAL A 194 19.70 -6.44 -3.62
N ALA A 195 20.62 -7.28 -4.05
CA ALA A 195 20.49 -8.75 -4.10
C ALA A 195 19.21 -9.25 -4.80
N SER A 196 18.66 -8.47 -5.74
CA SER A 196 17.39 -8.76 -6.44
C SER A 196 16.20 -9.00 -5.49
N THR A 197 16.27 -8.45 -4.31
CA THR A 197 15.27 -8.66 -3.24
C THR A 197 14.77 -7.36 -2.64
N VAL A 198 15.63 -6.38 -2.40
CA VAL A 198 15.27 -5.12 -1.76
C VAL A 198 15.56 -3.96 -2.71
N GLU A 199 14.59 -3.12 -2.97
CA GLU A 199 14.78 -1.84 -3.63
C GLU A 199 14.89 -0.74 -2.59
N LEU A 200 15.98 0.00 -2.63
CA LEU A 200 16.20 1.21 -1.84
C LEU A 200 16.08 2.41 -2.76
N SER A 201 15.40 3.44 -2.32
CA SER A 201 15.31 4.70 -3.05
C SER A 201 15.40 5.89 -2.11
N GLY A 202 16.01 6.96 -2.59
CA GLY A 202 16.06 8.25 -1.93
C GLY A 202 15.89 9.38 -2.95
N SER A 203 15.21 10.43 -2.53
CA SER A 203 15.05 11.65 -3.32
C SER A 203 15.22 12.89 -2.45
N ILE A 204 15.76 13.93 -3.03
CA ILE A 204 15.83 15.28 -2.45
C ILE A 204 15.66 16.28 -3.58
N GLY A 205 14.94 17.35 -3.28
CA GLY A 205 14.66 18.35 -4.31
C GLY A 205 14.45 19.75 -3.76
N TYR A 206 14.00 20.62 -4.63
CA TYR A 206 13.53 21.96 -4.29
C TYR A 206 12.16 22.20 -4.93
N ARG A 207 11.22 22.69 -4.13
CA ARG A 207 9.89 23.10 -4.56
C ARG A 207 9.75 24.59 -4.37
N HIS A 208 9.59 25.29 -5.47
CA HIS A 208 9.17 26.68 -5.47
C HIS A 208 7.65 26.74 -5.53
N ARG A 209 7.04 27.44 -4.57
CA ARG A 209 5.60 27.72 -4.56
C ARG A 209 5.33 29.11 -5.10
N GLY A 210 4.27 29.20 -5.91
CA GLY A 210 3.76 30.50 -6.35
C GLY A 210 2.88 31.13 -5.28
N ASP A 211 3.16 32.39 -4.94
CA ASP A 211 2.44 33.12 -3.92
C ASP A 211 1.14 33.69 -4.49
N PRO A 212 -0.02 33.41 -3.89
CA PRO A 212 -1.24 34.17 -4.13
C PRO A 212 -1.10 35.60 -3.57
N ASP A 213 -1.99 36.50 -3.98
CA ASP A 213 -1.88 37.90 -3.61
C ASP A 213 -2.09 38.13 -2.09
N GLU A 214 -2.79 37.20 -1.43
CA GLU A 214 -3.15 37.26 -0.02
C GLU A 214 -2.15 36.59 0.92
N TYR A 215 -1.29 35.73 0.39
CA TYR A 215 -0.36 34.91 1.18
C TYR A 215 1.03 34.84 0.55
N ASP A 216 2.03 34.87 1.40
CA ASP A 216 3.42 34.48 1.10
C ASP A 216 3.63 33.04 1.61
N LEU A 217 3.70 32.09 0.68
CA LEU A 217 3.79 30.67 0.95
C LEU A 217 5.27 30.24 1.06
N SER A 218 5.54 29.32 1.95
CA SER A 218 6.91 28.83 2.08
C SER A 218 7.24 27.81 0.99
N SER A 219 8.24 28.12 0.19
CA SER A 219 8.95 27.14 -0.64
C SER A 219 9.80 26.22 0.24
N GLY A 220 10.27 25.07 -0.28
CA GLY A 220 11.00 24.16 0.56
C GLY A 220 11.76 23.07 -0.21
N MET A 221 12.39 22.19 0.55
CA MET A 221 13.11 21.03 0.04
C MET A 221 12.35 19.74 0.38
N PRO A 222 11.57 19.18 -0.54
CA PRO A 222 11.02 17.84 -0.38
C PRO A 222 12.13 16.81 -0.33
N PHE A 223 11.97 15.81 0.54
CA PHE A 223 12.87 14.68 0.67
C PHE A 223 12.08 13.39 0.86
N GLY A 224 12.69 12.28 0.51
CA GLY A 224 12.12 10.97 0.75
C GLY A 224 13.17 9.88 0.74
N ILE A 225 13.00 8.87 1.58
CA ILE A 225 13.76 7.63 1.60
C ILE A 225 12.77 6.49 1.70
N GLY A 226 12.94 5.45 0.90
CA GLY A 226 12.04 4.31 0.90
C GLY A 226 12.75 3.00 0.64
N ALA A 227 12.13 1.94 1.11
CA ALA A 227 12.54 0.56 0.86
C ALA A 227 11.33 -0.28 0.49
N GLN A 228 11.50 -1.17 -0.48
CA GLN A 228 10.50 -2.15 -0.90
C GLN A 228 11.09 -3.54 -0.95
N PHE A 229 10.40 -4.53 -0.39
CA PHE A 229 10.81 -5.94 -0.43
C PHE A 229 9.59 -6.89 -0.37
N PRO A 230 9.72 -8.09 -0.90
CA PRO A 230 10.69 -8.50 -1.92
C PRO A 230 10.32 -7.88 -3.28
N THR A 231 11.31 -7.46 -4.07
CA THR A 231 11.07 -6.71 -5.32
C THR A 231 10.44 -7.55 -6.42
N ARG A 232 10.71 -8.85 -6.46
CA ARG A 232 10.30 -9.77 -7.53
C ARG A 232 9.15 -10.69 -7.16
N SER A 233 8.63 -10.61 -5.93
CA SER A 233 7.44 -11.32 -5.50
C SER A 233 6.16 -10.61 -5.96
N PRO A 234 5.07 -11.34 -6.15
CA PRO A 234 3.77 -10.72 -6.36
C PRO A 234 3.34 -9.82 -5.20
N LEU A 235 3.60 -10.22 -3.96
CA LEU A 235 3.34 -9.40 -2.78
C LEU A 235 4.63 -8.69 -2.35
N LYS A 236 4.54 -7.38 -2.20
CA LYS A 236 5.62 -6.48 -1.83
C LYS A 236 5.23 -5.64 -0.62
N PHE A 237 6.16 -5.44 0.28
CA PHE A 237 6.02 -4.53 1.41
C PHE A 237 6.89 -3.31 1.18
N THR A 238 6.37 -2.15 1.51
CA THR A 238 7.05 -0.88 1.32
C THR A 238 7.05 -0.11 2.62
N THR A 239 8.17 0.50 2.96
CA THR A 239 8.27 1.51 4.01
C THR A 239 8.93 2.75 3.44
N GLU A 240 8.40 3.92 3.77
CA GLU A 240 8.92 5.21 3.30
C GLU A 240 8.92 6.21 4.45
N TRP A 241 9.94 7.06 4.46
CA TRP A 241 9.99 8.25 5.29
C TRP A 241 10.17 9.44 4.36
N TYR A 242 9.22 10.34 4.36
CA TYR A 242 9.23 11.51 3.46
C TYR A 242 8.71 12.76 4.17
N GLY A 243 9.01 13.91 3.58
CA GLY A 243 8.59 15.18 4.13
C GLY A 243 9.09 16.36 3.33
N GLU A 244 9.02 17.55 3.94
CA GLU A 244 9.50 18.79 3.34
C GLU A 244 10.14 19.68 4.41
N LEU A 245 11.33 20.18 4.13
CA LEU A 245 12.02 21.20 4.91
C LEU A 245 11.67 22.55 4.30
N PHE A 246 10.91 23.36 5.00
CA PHE A 246 10.50 24.67 4.53
C PHE A 246 11.65 25.70 4.63
N ASN A 247 11.71 26.62 3.67
CA ASN A 247 12.69 27.73 3.69
C ASN A 247 12.37 28.71 4.82
N ASN A 248 11.08 28.96 5.02
CA ASN A 248 10.56 29.75 6.12
C ASN A 248 9.59 28.86 6.92
N ASP A 249 9.73 28.87 8.24
CA ASP A 249 8.87 28.08 9.14
C ASP A 249 7.47 28.71 9.31
N VAL A 250 7.05 29.58 8.38
CA VAL A 250 5.80 30.33 8.47
C VAL A 250 5.15 30.56 7.10
N VAL A 251 3.81 30.64 7.11
CA VAL A 251 3.01 31.24 6.04
C VAL A 251 2.60 32.63 6.52
N THR A 252 2.76 33.64 5.69
CA THR A 252 2.45 35.02 6.05
C THR A 252 1.28 35.55 5.21
N ARG A 253 0.27 36.14 5.86
CA ARG A 253 -0.78 36.86 5.18
C ARG A 253 -0.26 38.24 4.76
N THR A 254 -0.29 38.52 3.46
CA THR A 254 0.29 39.76 2.86
C THR A 254 -0.64 40.95 2.94
N VAL A 255 -1.96 40.73 3.10
CA VAL A 255 -3.00 41.79 3.14
C VAL A 255 -3.41 42.12 4.56
N SER A 256 -3.43 43.41 4.93
CA SER A 256 -3.84 43.88 6.25
C SER A 256 -4.64 45.19 6.12
N PRO A 257 -5.84 45.28 6.72
CA PRO A 257 -6.58 44.23 7.42
C PRO A 257 -6.96 43.06 6.51
N ALA A 258 -7.30 41.89 7.09
CA ALA A 258 -7.77 40.76 6.30
C ALA A 258 -9.05 41.17 5.54
N PRO A 259 -9.11 40.96 4.22
CA PRO A 259 -10.34 41.23 3.47
C PRO A 259 -11.45 40.26 3.91
N ALA A 260 -12.71 40.71 3.79
CA ALA A 260 -13.87 39.87 4.13
C ALA A 260 -13.89 38.52 3.38
N ALA A 261 -13.27 38.45 2.19
CA ALA A 261 -13.13 37.22 1.41
C ALA A 261 -12.29 36.16 2.10
N LEU A 262 -11.43 36.51 3.03
CA LEU A 262 -10.61 35.55 3.81
C LEU A 262 -11.26 35.20 5.17
N ALA A 263 -12.32 35.89 5.58
CA ALA A 263 -13.01 35.54 6.81
C ALA A 263 -13.84 34.25 6.65
N ALA A 264 -13.90 33.44 7.68
CA ALA A 264 -14.81 32.31 7.77
C ALA A 264 -16.23 32.77 8.12
N THR A 265 -17.23 31.90 7.99
CA THR A 265 -18.65 32.22 8.29
C THR A 265 -18.89 32.59 9.76
N ASP A 266 -18.05 32.13 10.67
CA ASP A 266 -18.07 32.48 12.10
C ASP A 266 -17.42 33.84 12.39
N GLY A 267 -16.91 34.52 11.37
CA GLY A 267 -16.23 35.83 11.49
C GLY A 267 -14.75 35.72 11.89
N SER A 268 -14.21 34.53 12.07
CA SER A 268 -12.77 34.36 12.32
C SER A 268 -11.94 34.77 11.10
N ILE A 269 -10.73 35.24 11.34
CA ILE A 269 -9.80 35.71 10.30
C ILE A 269 -8.47 34.99 10.39
N PRO A 270 -7.76 34.78 9.24
CA PRO A 270 -6.44 34.18 9.24
C PRO A 270 -5.45 34.98 10.09
N LEU A 271 -4.57 34.27 10.78
CA LEU A 271 -3.40 34.88 11.44
C LEU A 271 -2.56 35.66 10.42
N VAL A 272 -1.87 36.69 10.88
CA VAL A 272 -0.86 37.36 10.03
C VAL A 272 0.27 36.41 9.67
N THR A 273 0.66 35.59 10.63
CA THR A 273 1.72 34.57 10.47
C THR A 273 1.25 33.27 11.07
N SER A 274 1.37 32.19 10.31
CA SER A 274 1.06 30.81 10.72
C SER A 274 2.31 29.95 10.67
N ASN A 275 2.65 29.25 11.75
CA ASN A 275 3.82 28.38 11.80
C ASN A 275 3.64 27.13 10.95
N LEU A 276 4.70 26.75 10.26
CA LEU A 276 4.81 25.51 9.50
C LEU A 276 5.70 24.52 10.24
N PRO A 277 5.15 23.53 10.93
CA PRO A 277 5.96 22.47 11.51
C PRO A 277 6.63 21.65 10.41
N LEU A 278 7.81 21.13 10.67
CA LEU A 278 8.47 20.17 9.80
C LEU A 278 7.51 19.03 9.45
N GLN A 279 7.14 18.93 8.18
CA GLN A 279 6.33 17.81 7.73
C GLN A 279 7.25 16.60 7.53
N ASN A 280 6.99 15.54 8.27
CA ASN A 280 7.63 14.25 8.07
C ASN A 280 6.64 13.13 8.36
N THR A 281 6.60 12.17 7.46
CA THR A 281 5.61 11.09 7.47
C THR A 281 6.31 9.76 7.25
N LEU A 282 5.99 8.78 8.10
CA LEU A 282 6.33 7.40 7.90
C LEU A 282 5.15 6.69 7.23
N MET A 283 5.41 5.95 6.17
CA MET A 283 4.42 5.18 5.43
C MET A 283 4.80 3.70 5.42
N PHE A 284 3.82 2.86 5.63
CA PHE A 284 3.92 1.41 5.51
C PHE A 284 2.84 0.93 4.56
N GLY A 285 3.23 0.15 3.55
CA GLY A 285 2.29 -0.34 2.55
C GLY A 285 2.57 -1.76 2.12
N ALA A 286 1.51 -2.43 1.68
CA ALA A 286 1.58 -3.70 0.99
C ALA A 286 0.98 -3.54 -0.41
N THR A 287 1.62 -4.14 -1.41
CA THR A 287 1.16 -4.09 -2.80
C THR A 287 1.26 -5.48 -3.41
N TRP A 288 0.15 -5.97 -3.91
CA TRP A 288 0.11 -7.13 -4.77
C TRP A 288 0.25 -6.69 -6.23
N GLN A 289 1.11 -7.37 -7.00
CA GLN A 289 1.29 -7.11 -8.42
C GLN A 289 1.29 -8.41 -9.21
N ALA A 290 0.40 -8.50 -10.19
CA ALA A 290 0.34 -9.61 -11.14
C ALA A 290 1.53 -9.57 -12.12
N LYS A 291 1.91 -10.72 -12.67
CA LYS A 291 2.95 -10.82 -13.72
C LYS A 291 2.64 -9.95 -14.95
N GLY A 292 1.36 -9.70 -15.25
CA GLY A 292 0.93 -8.83 -16.34
C GLY A 292 1.04 -7.33 -16.05
N GLY A 293 1.51 -6.92 -14.85
CA GLY A 293 1.73 -5.52 -14.51
C GLY A 293 0.59 -4.84 -13.74
N PHE A 294 -0.59 -5.43 -13.63
CA PHE A 294 -1.66 -4.90 -12.77
C PHE A 294 -1.26 -5.02 -11.30
N PHE A 295 -1.51 -3.96 -10.53
CA PHE A 295 -1.23 -3.93 -9.11
C PHE A 295 -2.38 -3.32 -8.31
N ALA A 296 -2.49 -3.75 -7.05
CA ALA A 296 -3.35 -3.14 -6.05
C ALA A 296 -2.63 -3.13 -4.70
N GLY A 297 -2.83 -2.10 -3.91
CA GLY A 297 -2.16 -1.98 -2.63
C GLY A 297 -2.96 -1.18 -1.61
N ALA A 298 -2.66 -1.43 -0.36
CA ALA A 298 -3.13 -0.66 0.79
C ALA A 298 -1.95 -0.25 1.65
N GLY A 299 -2.06 0.91 2.28
CA GLY A 299 -1.03 1.46 3.13
C GLY A 299 -1.60 2.31 4.25
N MET A 300 -0.73 2.61 5.19
CA MET A 300 -0.98 3.47 6.32
C MET A 300 0.19 4.44 6.45
N ASN A 301 -0.10 5.70 6.70
CA ASN A 301 0.89 6.69 7.05
C ASN A 301 0.75 7.12 8.51
N TRP A 302 1.85 7.55 9.08
CA TRP A 302 1.93 8.14 10.41
C TRP A 302 2.67 9.47 10.33
N SER A 303 1.96 10.55 10.66
CA SER A 303 2.48 11.91 10.65
C SER A 303 3.11 12.24 12.01
N ALA A 304 4.45 12.25 12.07
CA ALA A 304 5.19 12.36 13.33
C ALA A 304 5.00 13.70 14.07
N LYS A 305 4.53 14.74 13.37
CA LYS A 305 4.31 16.08 13.92
C LYS A 305 2.84 16.50 13.94
N ALA A 306 1.93 15.65 13.49
CA ALA A 306 0.51 15.88 13.77
C ALA A 306 0.28 15.73 15.28
N GLU A 307 -0.41 16.68 15.88
CA GLU A 307 -0.87 16.58 17.26
C GLU A 307 -2.24 15.94 17.25
N ASP A 308 -2.43 14.94 18.10
CA ASP A 308 -3.73 14.34 18.36
C ASP A 308 -4.51 15.28 19.31
N ARG A 309 -5.82 15.30 19.21
CA ARG A 309 -6.67 16.07 20.14
C ARG A 309 -6.47 15.63 21.59
N ASP A 310 -6.28 14.35 21.82
CA ASP A 310 -6.00 13.80 23.14
C ASP A 310 -4.73 14.39 23.75
N ASP A 311 -3.70 14.66 22.92
CA ASP A 311 -2.46 15.33 23.36
C ASP A 311 -2.73 16.77 23.86
N LEU A 312 -3.86 17.37 23.49
CA LEU A 312 -4.25 18.73 23.85
C LEU A 312 -5.39 18.77 24.87
N GLY A 313 -5.94 17.62 25.28
CA GLY A 313 -7.06 17.54 26.20
C GLY A 313 -8.37 18.11 25.64
N ILE A 314 -8.55 18.05 24.34
CA ILE A 314 -9.78 18.46 23.65
C ILE A 314 -10.66 17.22 23.50
N ASP A 315 -11.72 17.17 24.27
CA ASP A 315 -12.73 16.12 24.18
C ASP A 315 -13.60 16.36 22.93
N SER A 316 -13.70 15.37 22.05
CA SER A 316 -14.54 15.45 20.86
C SER A 316 -15.06 14.08 20.45
N ASP A 317 -16.25 14.08 19.90
CA ASP A 317 -16.98 12.87 19.50
C ASP A 317 -16.56 12.32 18.14
N ASP A 318 -15.58 12.89 17.47
CA ASP A 318 -15.11 12.47 16.15
C ASP A 318 -13.61 12.08 16.15
N ASN A 319 -13.18 11.40 15.08
CA ASN A 319 -11.81 10.88 14.93
C ASN A 319 -10.91 11.80 14.10
N MET A 320 -11.23 13.10 14.01
CA MET A 320 -10.43 14.04 13.25
C MET A 320 -9.16 14.47 13.99
N GLY A 321 -8.11 14.72 13.25
CA GLY A 321 -6.79 15.08 13.80
C GLY A 321 -6.01 13.88 14.33
N THR A 322 -6.19 12.70 13.78
CA THR A 322 -5.38 11.52 14.12
C THR A 322 -4.02 11.61 13.45
N LYS A 323 -3.02 10.92 14.03
CA LYS A 323 -1.68 10.82 13.42
C LYS A 323 -1.61 9.83 12.26
N PHE A 324 -2.71 9.14 11.96
CA PHE A 324 -2.75 8.03 11.01
C PHE A 324 -3.66 8.34 9.83
N GLY A 325 -3.16 8.07 8.63
CA GLY A 325 -3.94 8.13 7.40
C GLY A 325 -3.91 6.78 6.67
N TRP A 326 -4.99 6.47 5.96
CA TRP A 326 -5.12 5.25 5.16
C TRP A 326 -5.01 5.55 3.69
N GLN A 327 -4.39 4.66 2.96
CA GLN A 327 -4.13 4.84 1.54
C GLN A 327 -4.41 3.57 0.77
N PHE A 328 -4.94 3.75 -0.43
CA PHE A 328 -5.20 2.67 -1.37
C PHE A 328 -4.70 3.07 -2.74
N ARG A 329 -4.19 2.11 -3.48
CA ARG A 329 -3.84 2.29 -4.88
C ARG A 329 -4.22 1.08 -5.71
N LEU A 330 -4.52 1.32 -6.97
CA LEU A 330 -4.67 0.29 -7.99
C LEU A 330 -4.15 0.85 -9.31
N GLY A 331 -3.60 -0.01 -10.16
CA GLY A 331 -3.06 0.48 -11.43
C GLY A 331 -2.43 -0.60 -12.27
N TYR A 332 -1.80 -0.13 -13.33
CA TYR A 332 -1.02 -0.92 -14.26
C TYR A 332 0.35 -0.28 -14.46
N HIS A 333 1.40 -1.10 -14.36
CA HIS A 333 2.78 -0.72 -14.67
C HIS A 333 3.50 -1.91 -15.32
N PRO A 334 4.02 -1.75 -16.55
CA PRO A 334 4.60 -2.87 -17.32
C PRO A 334 5.98 -3.32 -16.82
N GLY A 335 6.48 -2.71 -15.74
CA GLY A 335 7.82 -2.89 -15.22
C GLY A 335 8.85 -1.97 -15.87
N VAL A 336 10.03 -1.95 -15.29
CA VAL A 336 11.22 -1.25 -15.80
C VAL A 336 12.20 -2.24 -16.45
N ALA A 337 13.16 -1.74 -17.19
CA ALA A 337 14.23 -2.58 -17.71
C ALA A 337 15.06 -3.16 -16.54
N GLY A 338 15.19 -4.47 -16.53
CA GLY A 338 16.02 -5.18 -15.55
C GLY A 338 17.47 -5.32 -16.02
N ILE A 339 18.34 -5.84 -15.16
CA ILE A 339 19.73 -6.13 -15.52
C ILE A 339 19.73 -7.25 -16.58
N PRO A 340 20.33 -7.02 -17.77
CA PRO A 340 20.38 -8.02 -18.81
C PRO A 340 21.14 -9.28 -18.36
N ILE A 341 20.65 -10.44 -18.74
CA ILE A 341 21.31 -11.73 -18.46
C ILE A 341 22.02 -12.25 -19.73
N PRO A 342 23.17 -12.91 -19.61
CA PRO A 342 23.84 -13.51 -20.75
C PRO A 342 22.96 -14.55 -21.44
N ILE A 343 22.81 -14.46 -22.76
CA ILE A 343 22.19 -15.52 -23.56
C ILE A 343 23.12 -16.72 -23.49
N PRO A 344 22.64 -17.91 -23.06
CA PRO A 344 23.47 -19.11 -23.09
C PRO A 344 24.01 -19.33 -24.51
N PRO A 345 25.27 -19.70 -24.67
CA PRO A 345 25.80 -20.04 -25.99
C PRO A 345 24.93 -21.11 -26.64
N PRO A 346 24.70 -21.03 -27.96
CA PRO A 346 23.95 -22.08 -28.65
C PRO A 346 24.59 -23.42 -28.37
N PRO A 347 23.78 -24.44 -28.12
CA PRO A 347 24.32 -25.79 -27.87
C PRO A 347 25.17 -26.24 -29.06
N PRO A 348 26.28 -26.90 -28.82
CA PRO A 348 27.10 -27.49 -29.92
C PRO A 348 26.20 -28.35 -30.80
N PRO A 349 26.48 -28.46 -32.11
CA PRO A 349 25.68 -29.24 -33.03
C PRO A 349 25.56 -30.69 -32.52
N PRO A 350 24.42 -31.35 -32.70
CA PRO A 350 24.18 -32.66 -32.12
C PRO A 350 25.20 -33.64 -32.66
N VAL A 351 26.11 -34.03 -31.83
CA VAL A 351 26.84 -35.27 -32.03
C VAL A 351 25.80 -36.37 -31.89
N VAL A 352 25.64 -37.22 -32.90
CA VAL A 352 24.76 -38.40 -32.84
C VAL A 352 25.34 -39.34 -31.79
N GLN A 353 25.01 -39.06 -30.55
CA GLN A 353 25.42 -39.85 -29.39
C GLN A 353 24.18 -40.41 -28.72
N HIS A 354 24.38 -41.44 -27.94
CA HIS A 354 23.41 -42.03 -27.06
C HIS A 354 22.47 -40.96 -26.47
N THR A 355 21.16 -41.12 -26.66
CA THR A 355 20.15 -40.20 -26.12
C THR A 355 19.34 -40.91 -25.04
N LEU A 356 19.29 -40.31 -23.90
CA LEU A 356 18.43 -40.69 -22.78
C LEU A 356 17.48 -39.52 -22.46
N THR A 357 16.20 -39.81 -22.39
CA THR A 357 15.19 -38.84 -21.91
C THR A 357 14.45 -39.43 -20.73
N VAL A 358 14.05 -38.58 -19.80
CA VAL A 358 13.25 -38.93 -18.64
C VAL A 358 12.11 -37.96 -18.57
N ASP A 359 10.89 -38.45 -18.35
CA ASP A 359 9.67 -37.64 -18.13
C ASP A 359 9.14 -37.92 -16.74
N ALA A 360 8.92 -36.89 -15.97
CA ALA A 360 8.42 -36.93 -14.61
C ALA A 360 6.95 -36.52 -14.57
N GLN A 361 6.15 -37.26 -13.83
CA GLN A 361 4.73 -36.97 -13.65
C GLN A 361 4.36 -37.03 -12.18
N CYS A 362 3.37 -36.24 -11.81
CA CYS A 362 2.80 -36.22 -10.46
C CYS A 362 1.29 -36.44 -10.50
N ASN A 363 0.76 -37.15 -9.52
CA ASN A 363 -0.67 -37.33 -9.37
C ASN A 363 -1.06 -37.48 -7.87
N PRO A 364 -1.76 -36.50 -7.30
CA PRO A 364 -2.05 -35.17 -7.85
C PRO A 364 -0.82 -34.26 -7.82
N CYS A 365 -0.78 -33.22 -8.69
CA CYS A 365 0.28 -32.20 -8.68
C CYS A 365 -0.06 -30.98 -7.81
N THR A 366 -1.19 -31.02 -7.13
CA THR A 366 -1.57 -30.06 -6.07
C THR A 366 -1.96 -30.87 -4.84
N VAL A 367 -1.29 -30.64 -3.73
CA VAL A 367 -1.53 -31.33 -2.46
C VAL A 367 -1.59 -30.33 -1.32
N THR A 368 -2.31 -30.67 -0.28
CA THR A 368 -2.29 -29.92 0.97
C THR A 368 -1.00 -30.19 1.75
N VAL A 369 -0.56 -29.27 2.57
CA VAL A 369 0.58 -29.47 3.49
C VAL A 369 0.48 -30.82 4.23
N GLY A 370 1.55 -31.62 4.20
CA GLY A 370 1.64 -32.95 4.84
C GLY A 370 0.97 -34.10 4.07
N GLU A 371 0.28 -33.86 2.96
CA GLU A 371 -0.31 -34.91 2.12
C GLU A 371 0.68 -35.45 1.10
N THR A 372 0.27 -36.47 0.37
CA THR A 372 1.16 -37.21 -0.54
C THR A 372 0.77 -37.04 -2.00
N SER A 373 1.78 -37.05 -2.85
CA SER A 373 1.66 -37.14 -4.31
C SER A 373 2.40 -38.39 -4.79
N LYS A 374 1.79 -39.15 -5.69
CA LYS A 374 2.49 -40.22 -6.41
C LYS A 374 3.28 -39.59 -7.55
N VAL A 375 4.60 -39.81 -7.58
CA VAL A 375 5.47 -39.38 -8.67
C VAL A 375 5.94 -40.58 -9.47
N THR A 376 5.93 -40.45 -10.79
CA THR A 376 6.26 -41.50 -11.73
C THR A 376 7.27 -41.00 -12.77
N ALA A 377 8.21 -41.81 -13.15
CA ALA A 377 9.19 -41.52 -14.20
C ALA A 377 9.03 -42.44 -15.38
N THR A 378 9.11 -41.89 -16.59
CA THR A 378 9.21 -42.67 -17.83
C THR A 378 10.51 -42.29 -18.52
N ALA A 379 11.35 -43.26 -18.82
CA ALA A 379 12.60 -43.04 -19.54
C ALA A 379 12.53 -43.64 -20.95
N GLN A 380 13.12 -42.94 -21.92
CA GLN A 380 13.38 -43.42 -23.27
C GLN A 380 14.89 -43.35 -23.52
N ASP A 381 15.44 -44.46 -23.92
CA ASP A 381 16.87 -44.63 -24.12
C ASP A 381 17.15 -45.21 -25.52
N SER A 382 18.11 -44.60 -26.26
CA SER A 382 18.38 -44.97 -27.66
C SER A 382 19.22 -46.24 -27.84
N ILE A 383 19.83 -46.76 -26.76
CA ILE A 383 20.68 -47.96 -26.79
C ILE A 383 20.13 -49.11 -25.92
N GLY A 384 18.95 -48.95 -25.31
CA GLY A 384 18.29 -49.97 -24.52
C GLY A 384 18.88 -50.20 -23.12
N CYS A 385 19.40 -49.15 -22.50
CA CYS A 385 19.91 -49.22 -21.13
C CYS A 385 18.81 -49.56 -20.10
N VAL A 386 19.16 -50.34 -19.10
CA VAL A 386 18.34 -50.49 -17.89
C VAL A 386 18.60 -49.26 -17.00
N ILE A 387 17.65 -48.30 -17.00
CA ILE A 387 17.82 -47.05 -16.32
C ILE A 387 17.65 -47.21 -14.81
N THR A 388 18.57 -46.66 -14.05
CA THR A 388 18.43 -46.45 -12.60
C THR A 388 17.88 -45.05 -12.32
N TYR A 389 16.98 -44.95 -11.34
CA TYR A 389 16.30 -43.68 -11.02
C TYR A 389 16.74 -43.12 -9.68
N GLN A 390 16.75 -41.81 -9.55
CA GLN A 390 16.96 -41.09 -8.29
C GLN A 390 16.07 -39.84 -8.25
N TRP A 391 15.15 -39.85 -7.31
CA TRP A 391 14.30 -38.70 -7.04
C TRP A 391 14.93 -37.77 -6.00
N SER A 392 14.73 -36.48 -6.16
CA SER A 392 15.16 -35.43 -5.23
C SER A 392 14.18 -34.26 -5.20
N ALA A 393 14.10 -33.59 -4.07
CA ALA A 393 13.34 -32.35 -3.91
C ALA A 393 14.00 -31.53 -2.80
N PRO A 394 13.89 -30.19 -2.83
CA PRO A 394 14.46 -29.32 -1.78
C PRO A 394 13.76 -29.50 -0.43
N THR A 395 12.49 -29.91 -0.43
CA THR A 395 11.68 -30.14 0.76
C THR A 395 10.74 -31.33 0.53
N GLY A 396 10.15 -31.85 1.61
CA GLY A 396 9.35 -33.07 1.56
C GLY A 396 10.22 -34.32 1.63
N THR A 397 9.60 -35.51 1.61
CA THR A 397 10.29 -36.81 1.75
C THR A 397 9.75 -37.82 0.76
N PHE A 398 10.60 -38.73 0.30
CA PHE A 398 10.22 -39.83 -0.57
C PHE A 398 10.15 -41.14 0.22
N ALA A 399 9.16 -41.99 -0.10
CA ALA A 399 9.07 -43.33 0.46
C ALA A 399 10.25 -44.20 0.00
N ASN A 400 10.61 -44.12 -1.28
CA ASN A 400 11.82 -44.72 -1.82
C ASN A 400 12.32 -43.90 -3.03
N PRO A 401 13.37 -43.11 -2.89
CA PRO A 401 13.84 -42.23 -3.96
C PRO A 401 14.51 -42.96 -5.14
N ALA A 402 14.86 -44.22 -4.98
CA ALA A 402 15.55 -45.00 -6.02
C ALA A 402 14.60 -45.82 -6.93
N GLN A 403 13.30 -45.76 -6.68
CA GLN A 403 12.30 -46.44 -7.52
C GLN A 403 11.81 -45.55 -8.66
N GLN A 404 11.49 -46.16 -9.81
CA GLN A 404 10.87 -45.50 -10.95
C GLN A 404 9.58 -44.76 -10.54
N ASN A 405 8.75 -45.43 -9.72
CA ASN A 405 7.51 -44.87 -9.18
C ASN A 405 7.60 -44.82 -7.65
N THR A 406 7.39 -43.65 -7.07
CA THR A 406 7.44 -43.48 -5.62
C THR A 406 6.38 -42.53 -5.12
N VAL A 407 6.27 -42.39 -3.82
CA VAL A 407 5.37 -41.45 -3.16
C VAL A 407 6.23 -40.37 -2.53
N TRP A 408 5.88 -39.13 -2.82
CA TRP A 408 6.44 -37.94 -2.18
C TRP A 408 5.44 -37.36 -1.18
N THR A 409 5.90 -37.01 0.02
CA THR A 409 5.11 -36.37 1.07
C THR A 409 5.47 -34.91 1.12
N ALA A 410 4.46 -34.03 1.04
CA ALA A 410 4.62 -32.59 1.03
C ALA A 410 5.12 -32.05 2.38
N PRO A 411 5.92 -30.97 2.37
CA PRO A 411 6.33 -30.27 3.58
C PRO A 411 5.13 -29.57 4.25
N ASN A 412 5.33 -29.12 5.49
CA ASN A 412 4.32 -28.34 6.23
C ASN A 412 4.26 -26.85 5.81
N THR A 413 5.08 -26.43 4.87
CA THR A 413 5.12 -25.06 4.35
C THR A 413 4.49 -25.01 2.96
N PRO A 414 3.48 -24.15 2.73
CA PRO A 414 2.92 -23.98 1.40
C PRO A 414 3.93 -23.41 0.41
N GLY A 415 3.79 -23.76 -0.86
CA GLY A 415 4.64 -23.27 -1.92
C GLY A 415 4.72 -24.26 -3.07
N THR A 416 5.35 -23.88 -4.17
CA THR A 416 5.65 -24.79 -5.28
C THR A 416 6.98 -25.47 -5.01
N VAL A 417 6.96 -26.81 -4.98
CA VAL A 417 8.15 -27.61 -4.75
C VAL A 417 8.53 -28.32 -6.05
N PRO A 418 9.73 -28.04 -6.58
CA PRO A 418 10.26 -28.79 -7.71
C PRO A 418 10.68 -30.18 -7.23
N VAL A 419 10.12 -31.20 -7.86
CA VAL A 419 10.46 -32.62 -7.62
C VAL A 419 11.14 -33.13 -8.87
N THR A 420 12.41 -33.47 -8.74
CA THR A 420 13.27 -33.86 -9.85
C THR A 420 13.57 -35.33 -9.79
N VAL A 421 13.47 -36.00 -10.94
CA VAL A 421 14.00 -37.35 -11.14
C VAL A 421 15.22 -37.30 -12.03
N THR A 422 16.24 -38.06 -11.69
CA THR A 422 17.41 -38.32 -12.54
C THR A 422 17.43 -39.78 -12.91
N GLY A 423 17.37 -40.06 -14.21
CA GLY A 423 17.64 -41.38 -14.77
C GLY A 423 19.10 -41.49 -15.18
N THR A 424 19.73 -42.57 -14.88
CA THR A 424 21.13 -42.83 -15.24
C THR A 424 21.24 -44.19 -15.97
N CYS A 425 21.89 -44.18 -17.13
CA CYS A 425 22.34 -45.40 -17.80
C CYS A 425 23.64 -45.87 -17.15
N PRO A 426 23.69 -47.07 -16.51
CA PRO A 426 24.91 -47.53 -15.87
C PRO A 426 26.02 -47.92 -16.86
N GLN A 427 25.70 -48.10 -18.15
CA GLN A 427 26.66 -48.58 -19.14
C GLN A 427 27.70 -47.51 -19.52
N ASP A 428 27.29 -46.26 -19.60
CA ASP A 428 28.17 -45.14 -19.98
C ASP A 428 28.08 -43.94 -19.03
N GLY A 429 27.22 -44.04 -18.00
CA GLY A 429 27.03 -42.98 -17.03
C GLY A 429 26.14 -41.83 -17.53
N MET A 430 25.49 -41.95 -18.71
CA MET A 430 24.59 -40.94 -19.22
C MET A 430 23.43 -40.70 -18.26
N LYS A 431 23.09 -39.45 -18.07
CA LYS A 431 22.03 -39.02 -17.17
C LYS A 431 21.04 -38.11 -17.88
N ALA A 432 19.78 -38.29 -17.54
CA ALA A 432 18.70 -37.36 -17.87
C ALA A 432 17.90 -37.08 -16.62
N SER A 433 17.37 -35.86 -16.54
CA SER A 433 16.56 -35.46 -15.41
C SER A 433 15.33 -34.68 -15.89
N ASP A 434 14.25 -34.87 -15.18
CA ASP A 434 13.04 -34.09 -15.37
C ASP A 434 12.47 -33.66 -14.02
N THR A 435 11.73 -32.55 -14.03
CA THR A 435 11.21 -31.93 -12.83
C THR A 435 9.73 -31.60 -12.98
N VAL A 436 8.95 -32.10 -12.06
CA VAL A 436 7.55 -31.68 -11.90
C VAL A 436 7.44 -30.73 -10.74
N ASN A 437 6.62 -29.72 -10.92
CA ASN A 437 6.31 -28.78 -9.86
C ASN A 437 5.04 -29.22 -9.14
N ILE A 438 5.17 -29.54 -7.86
CA ILE A 438 4.04 -29.87 -7.01
C ILE A 438 3.65 -28.65 -6.20
N GLN A 439 2.42 -28.21 -6.40
CA GLN A 439 1.85 -27.09 -5.66
C GLN A 439 1.41 -27.58 -4.28
N VAL A 440 2.06 -27.11 -3.25
CA VAL A 440 1.66 -27.35 -1.86
C VAL A 440 0.79 -26.17 -1.43
N VAL A 441 -0.48 -26.45 -1.19
CA VAL A 441 -1.45 -25.44 -0.76
C VAL A 441 -1.66 -25.51 0.74
N PRO A 442 -1.92 -24.38 1.39
CA PRO A 442 -2.27 -24.40 2.80
C PRO A 442 -3.60 -25.13 3.00
N ARG A 443 -3.77 -25.75 4.17
CA ARG A 443 -5.07 -26.26 4.54
C ARG A 443 -6.05 -25.11 4.62
N VAL A 444 -7.10 -25.15 3.81
CA VAL A 444 -8.15 -24.11 3.82
C VAL A 444 -8.83 -24.14 5.19
N VAL A 445 -8.54 -23.15 5.99
CA VAL A 445 -9.33 -22.89 7.20
C VAL A 445 -10.56 -22.12 6.75
N LYS A 446 -11.72 -22.71 6.88
CA LYS A 446 -12.98 -22.05 6.58
C LYS A 446 -13.09 -20.83 7.52
N GLU A 447 -13.07 -19.64 6.95
CA GLU A 447 -13.27 -18.42 7.73
C GLU A 447 -14.72 -18.40 8.21
N ILE A 448 -14.89 -18.55 9.51
CA ILE A 448 -16.19 -18.49 10.14
C ILE A 448 -16.37 -17.06 10.64
N THR A 449 -17.33 -16.35 10.07
CA THR A 449 -17.75 -15.02 10.51
C THR A 449 -19.10 -15.12 11.23
N PHE A 450 -19.26 -14.34 12.28
CA PHE A 450 -20.49 -14.26 13.04
C PHE A 450 -21.14 -12.89 12.83
N GLU A 451 -22.46 -12.86 12.84
CA GLU A 451 -23.22 -11.61 12.76
C GLU A 451 -23.15 -10.84 14.08
N ASP A 452 -23.18 -9.51 14.00
CA ASP A 452 -23.24 -8.62 15.15
C ASP A 452 -24.58 -8.79 15.89
N VAL A 453 -24.53 -8.84 17.21
CA VAL A 453 -25.71 -8.89 18.09
C VAL A 453 -26.04 -7.47 18.55
N TYR A 454 -27.20 -6.95 18.19
CA TYR A 454 -27.61 -5.59 18.49
C TYR A 454 -28.46 -5.47 19.76
N PHE A 455 -28.34 -4.30 20.44
CA PHE A 455 -29.02 -4.00 21.68
C PHE A 455 -29.80 -2.69 21.58
N ASP A 456 -30.88 -2.64 22.35
CA ASP A 456 -31.62 -1.40 22.51
C ASP A 456 -30.83 -0.36 23.28
N PHE A 457 -31.29 0.89 23.18
CA PHE A 457 -30.65 2.01 23.87
C PHE A 457 -30.66 1.76 25.39
N ASP A 458 -29.51 1.94 25.99
CA ASP A 458 -29.29 1.73 27.43
C ASP A 458 -29.70 0.36 27.96
N ARG A 459 -29.66 -0.65 27.09
CA ARG A 459 -30.00 -2.05 27.46
C ARG A 459 -28.82 -2.99 27.14
N TYR A 460 -28.78 -4.09 27.92
CA TYR A 460 -27.88 -5.23 27.72
C TYR A 460 -28.63 -6.56 27.64
N THR A 461 -30.00 -6.49 27.74
CA THR A 461 -30.86 -7.67 27.56
C THR A 461 -30.90 -8.07 26.09
N LEU A 462 -30.82 -9.36 25.83
CA LEU A 462 -30.90 -9.93 24.49
C LEU A 462 -32.34 -9.90 23.97
N THR A 463 -32.54 -9.32 22.81
CA THR A 463 -33.80 -9.35 22.07
C THR A 463 -34.03 -10.73 21.43
N ASP A 464 -35.25 -11.04 20.98
CA ASP A 464 -35.54 -12.28 20.24
C ASP A 464 -34.71 -12.38 18.94
N ALA A 465 -34.41 -11.25 18.28
CA ALA A 465 -33.53 -11.21 17.12
C ALA A 465 -32.10 -11.56 17.49
N ALA A 466 -31.59 -11.02 18.59
CA ALA A 466 -30.28 -11.32 19.13
C ALA A 466 -30.13 -12.81 19.48
N GLN A 467 -31.17 -13.40 20.11
CA GLN A 467 -31.15 -14.81 20.47
C GLN A 467 -31.13 -15.73 19.24
N ARG A 468 -31.81 -15.36 18.15
CA ARG A 468 -31.75 -16.12 16.87
C ARG A 468 -30.35 -16.13 16.26
N ILE A 469 -29.66 -15.00 16.26
CA ILE A 469 -28.27 -14.92 15.80
C ILE A 469 -27.36 -15.79 16.68
N LEU A 470 -27.52 -15.69 17.98
CA LEU A 470 -26.74 -16.48 18.94
C LEU A 470 -27.03 -17.99 18.87
N ALA A 471 -28.24 -18.39 18.51
CA ALA A 471 -28.57 -19.81 18.28
C ALA A 471 -27.73 -20.38 17.11
N GLN A 472 -27.54 -19.62 16.04
CA GLN A 472 -26.64 -20.03 14.92
C GLN A 472 -25.19 -20.12 15.39
N THR A 473 -24.75 -19.20 16.25
CA THR A 473 -23.41 -19.25 16.85
C THR A 473 -23.24 -20.51 17.72
N VAL A 474 -24.24 -20.89 18.51
CA VAL A 474 -24.24 -22.15 19.29
C VAL A 474 -24.07 -23.36 18.38
N GLU A 475 -24.83 -23.43 17.28
CA GLU A 475 -24.76 -24.53 16.31
C GLU A 475 -23.33 -24.62 15.69
N ALA A 476 -22.77 -23.49 15.26
CA ALA A 476 -21.42 -23.44 14.70
C ALA A 476 -20.38 -23.89 15.73
N MET A 477 -20.46 -23.44 16.97
CA MET A 477 -19.54 -23.82 18.04
C MET A 477 -19.70 -25.28 18.51
N ARG A 478 -20.88 -25.87 18.35
CA ARG A 478 -21.11 -27.31 18.60
C ARG A 478 -20.50 -28.16 17.48
N ALA A 479 -20.66 -27.70 16.23
CA ALA A 479 -20.12 -28.39 15.07
C ALA A 479 -18.56 -28.40 15.07
N ASP A 480 -17.93 -27.36 15.61
CA ASP A 480 -16.47 -27.30 15.76
C ASP A 480 -16.07 -27.07 17.22
N PRO A 481 -15.66 -28.12 17.95
CA PRO A 481 -15.23 -28.03 19.34
C PRO A 481 -13.93 -27.21 19.56
N THR A 482 -13.15 -26.98 18.51
CA THR A 482 -11.89 -26.22 18.60
C THR A 482 -12.09 -24.71 18.53
N LEU A 483 -13.26 -24.29 18.05
CA LEU A 483 -13.60 -22.90 17.85
C LEU A 483 -13.63 -22.14 19.17
N ARG A 484 -12.91 -21.04 19.26
CA ARG A 484 -12.91 -20.10 20.38
C ARG A 484 -13.37 -18.74 19.88
N ILE A 485 -14.15 -18.05 20.69
CA ILE A 485 -14.73 -16.75 20.31
C ILE A 485 -14.36 -15.70 21.35
N ARG A 486 -13.95 -14.54 20.84
CA ARG A 486 -13.85 -13.30 21.60
C ARG A 486 -15.12 -12.49 21.33
N ILE A 487 -15.77 -12.06 22.38
CA ILE A 487 -17.02 -11.29 22.37
C ILE A 487 -16.67 -9.86 22.78
N GLU A 488 -16.87 -8.94 21.89
CA GLU A 488 -16.53 -7.52 22.05
C GLU A 488 -17.80 -6.70 22.25
N GLY A 489 -17.93 -6.03 23.39
CA GLY A 489 -19.10 -5.22 23.70
C GLY A 489 -18.88 -3.74 23.37
N HIS A 490 -19.81 -3.18 22.60
CA HIS A 490 -19.77 -1.80 22.13
C HIS A 490 -21.02 -1.03 22.49
N THR A 491 -20.90 0.29 22.55
CA THR A 491 -22.00 1.22 22.77
C THR A 491 -22.00 2.33 21.72
N CYS A 492 -23.05 3.13 21.71
CA CYS A 492 -23.02 4.42 21.05
C CYS A 492 -22.38 5.49 21.98
N SER A 493 -22.09 6.66 21.45
CA SER A 493 -21.43 7.76 22.15
C SER A 493 -22.33 8.56 23.12
N ILE A 494 -23.48 8.03 23.51
CA ILE A 494 -24.34 8.68 24.49
C ILE A 494 -24.02 8.14 25.89
N GLY A 495 -23.58 9.01 26.79
CA GLY A 495 -23.16 8.67 28.16
C GLY A 495 -21.72 9.08 28.42
N THR A 496 -21.19 8.73 29.59
CA THR A 496 -19.77 8.90 29.88
C THR A 496 -18.99 7.66 29.39
N ALA A 497 -17.70 7.84 29.10
CA ALA A 497 -16.83 6.75 28.66
C ALA A 497 -16.83 5.57 29.66
N GLU A 498 -16.77 5.87 30.97
CA GLU A 498 -16.80 4.84 32.03
C GLU A 498 -18.15 4.10 32.04
N TYR A 499 -19.25 4.83 31.87
CA TYR A 499 -20.58 4.22 31.79
C TYR A 499 -20.69 3.33 30.57
N ASN A 500 -20.24 3.81 29.41
CA ASN A 500 -20.27 3.08 28.16
C ASN A 500 -19.34 1.86 28.18
N LEU A 501 -18.19 1.96 28.80
CA LEU A 501 -17.31 0.81 29.01
C LEU A 501 -18.00 -0.29 29.86
N ALA A 502 -18.65 0.11 30.96
CA ALA A 502 -19.38 -0.80 31.81
C ALA A 502 -20.63 -1.40 31.12
N LEU A 503 -21.33 -0.62 30.28
CA LEU A 503 -22.45 -1.09 29.49
C LEU A 503 -22.01 -2.09 28.41
N GLY A 504 -20.89 -1.81 27.75
CA GLY A 504 -20.29 -2.74 26.80
C GLY A 504 -19.90 -4.07 27.45
N ASP A 505 -19.31 -4.04 28.64
CA ASP A 505 -19.00 -5.26 29.41
C ASP A 505 -20.26 -6.07 29.74
N ARG A 506 -21.34 -5.42 30.21
CA ARG A 506 -22.61 -6.10 30.45
C ARG A 506 -23.18 -6.74 29.19
N ARG A 507 -23.08 -6.10 28.01
CA ARG A 507 -23.51 -6.65 26.73
C ARG A 507 -22.71 -7.89 26.34
N ALA A 508 -21.38 -7.82 26.42
CA ALA A 508 -20.49 -8.94 26.13
C ALA A 508 -20.80 -10.14 27.06
N ARG A 509 -21.00 -9.87 28.36
CA ARG A 509 -21.38 -10.90 29.34
C ARG A 509 -22.76 -11.48 29.08
N SER A 510 -23.74 -10.70 28.64
CA SER A 510 -25.08 -11.23 28.29
C SER A 510 -24.99 -12.22 27.12
N VAL A 511 -24.18 -11.94 26.11
CA VAL A 511 -23.89 -12.86 25.01
C VAL A 511 -23.17 -14.11 25.53
N GLN A 512 -22.11 -13.95 26.32
CA GLN A 512 -21.39 -15.08 26.94
C GLN A 512 -22.32 -15.97 27.75
N GLN A 513 -23.15 -15.38 28.59
CA GLN A 513 -24.07 -16.11 29.43
C GLN A 513 -25.09 -16.90 28.62
N TYR A 514 -25.60 -16.35 27.52
CA TYR A 514 -26.47 -17.06 26.60
C TYR A 514 -25.78 -18.27 25.98
N LEU A 515 -24.55 -18.09 25.46
CA LEU A 515 -23.77 -19.19 24.88
C LEU A 515 -23.50 -20.30 25.91
N VAL A 516 -23.11 -19.92 27.13
CA VAL A 516 -22.88 -20.87 28.24
C VAL A 516 -24.13 -21.62 28.63
N SER A 517 -25.28 -20.93 28.76
CA SER A 517 -26.57 -21.58 29.12
C SER A 517 -27.06 -22.54 28.02
N ASN A 518 -26.57 -22.36 26.78
CA ASN A 518 -26.82 -23.27 25.66
C ASN A 518 -25.71 -24.32 25.46
N GLY A 519 -24.87 -24.54 26.48
CA GLY A 519 -23.92 -25.65 26.52
C GLY A 519 -22.53 -25.37 25.94
N ILE A 520 -22.19 -24.12 25.66
CA ILE A 520 -20.83 -23.77 25.24
C ILE A 520 -19.94 -23.59 26.48
N ALA A 521 -18.80 -24.28 26.52
CA ALA A 521 -17.88 -24.21 27.65
C ALA A 521 -17.30 -22.79 27.78
N VAL A 522 -17.35 -22.23 29.00
CA VAL A 522 -16.88 -20.85 29.28
C VAL A 522 -15.43 -20.59 28.88
N GLY A 523 -14.54 -21.59 28.97
CA GLY A 523 -13.12 -21.49 28.55
C GLY A 523 -12.91 -21.34 27.03
N ARG A 524 -13.98 -21.43 26.23
CA ARG A 524 -13.97 -21.15 24.78
C ARG A 524 -14.39 -19.73 24.45
N LEU A 525 -14.75 -18.93 25.45
CA LEU A 525 -15.34 -17.60 25.31
C LEU A 525 -14.53 -16.59 26.11
N THR A 526 -14.11 -15.53 25.47
CA THR A 526 -13.50 -14.37 26.13
C THR A 526 -14.36 -13.14 25.88
N THR A 527 -14.48 -12.28 26.89
CA THR A 527 -15.23 -11.03 26.77
C THR A 527 -14.29 -9.83 26.90
N VAL A 528 -14.55 -8.80 26.14
CA VAL A 528 -13.89 -7.50 26.24
C VAL A 528 -14.91 -6.40 25.97
N SER A 529 -14.77 -5.29 26.64
CA SER A 529 -15.57 -4.09 26.34
C SER A 529 -14.68 -3.03 25.71
N PHE A 530 -15.18 -2.42 24.66
CA PHE A 530 -14.63 -1.23 24.05
C PHE A 530 -15.50 0.02 24.31
N GLY A 531 -16.66 -0.15 24.99
CA GLY A 531 -17.57 0.97 25.20
C GLY A 531 -17.86 1.69 23.89
N GLU A 532 -17.67 2.96 23.86
CA GLU A 532 -17.85 3.83 22.68
C GLU A 532 -16.59 4.04 21.83
N GLU A 533 -15.41 3.54 22.28
CA GLU A 533 -14.09 3.85 21.70
C GLU A 533 -13.87 3.27 20.28
N GLN A 534 -14.65 2.25 19.90
CA GLN A 534 -14.53 1.62 18.59
C GLN A 534 -15.88 1.59 17.85
N PRO A 535 -16.37 2.75 17.40
CA PRO A 535 -17.60 2.83 16.63
C PRO A 535 -17.39 2.22 15.24
N LYS A 536 -18.33 1.40 14.79
CA LYS A 536 -18.37 0.84 13.43
C LYS A 536 -19.12 1.76 12.46
N HIS A 537 -20.00 2.59 12.99
CA HIS A 537 -20.87 3.49 12.27
C HIS A 537 -20.82 4.89 12.89
N ASP A 538 -21.21 5.89 12.10
CA ASP A 538 -21.30 7.28 12.57
C ASP A 538 -22.24 7.37 13.79
N ASN A 539 -21.81 8.13 14.80
CA ASN A 539 -22.56 8.37 16.02
C ASN A 539 -23.45 9.63 16.00
N SER A 540 -23.51 10.36 14.87
CA SER A 540 -24.26 11.63 14.77
C SER A 540 -25.78 11.45 14.70
N ARG A 541 -26.24 10.34 14.11
CA ARG A 541 -27.67 10.05 13.88
C ARG A 541 -28.09 8.78 14.59
N GLU A 542 -29.36 8.70 15.01
CA GLU A 542 -29.87 7.54 15.72
C GLU A 542 -29.88 6.28 14.82
N GLU A 543 -30.13 6.44 13.53
CA GLU A 543 -30.15 5.32 12.57
C GLU A 543 -28.81 4.60 12.50
N THR A 544 -27.72 5.30 12.67
CA THR A 544 -26.35 4.77 12.67
C THR A 544 -25.88 4.46 14.08
N ARG A 545 -26.21 5.27 15.08
CA ARG A 545 -25.89 5.03 16.50
C ARG A 545 -26.41 3.68 17.01
N ARG A 546 -27.65 3.32 16.63
CA ARG A 546 -28.20 2.01 17.02
C ARG A 546 -27.35 0.83 16.58
N LEU A 547 -26.57 0.98 15.47
CA LEU A 547 -25.67 -0.06 14.95
C LEU A 547 -24.35 -0.15 15.73
N ASN A 548 -24.01 0.86 16.52
CA ASN A 548 -22.89 0.81 17.45
C ASN A 548 -23.25 0.09 18.77
N ARG A 549 -24.54 -0.02 19.12
CA ARG A 549 -25.02 -0.76 20.29
C ARG A 549 -25.02 -2.26 19.99
N ARG A 550 -23.84 -2.86 19.95
CA ARG A 550 -23.67 -4.24 19.49
C ARG A 550 -22.73 -5.04 20.38
N ALA A 551 -22.79 -6.35 20.26
CA ALA A 551 -21.70 -7.25 20.59
C ALA A 551 -21.18 -7.89 19.30
N HIS A 552 -19.89 -7.78 19.07
CA HIS A 552 -19.19 -8.36 17.92
C HIS A 552 -18.46 -9.63 18.34
N MET A 553 -18.52 -10.67 17.52
CA MET A 553 -17.91 -11.96 17.82
C MET A 553 -16.81 -12.28 16.80
N THR A 554 -15.59 -12.44 17.27
CA THR A 554 -14.44 -12.79 16.46
C THR A 554 -13.91 -14.17 16.81
N VAL A 555 -13.53 -14.93 15.79
CA VAL A 555 -12.88 -16.23 15.99
C VAL A 555 -11.44 -16.00 16.47
N GLN A 556 -11.09 -16.63 17.58
CA GLN A 556 -9.71 -16.69 18.04
C GLN A 556 -9.06 -17.94 17.46
N LEU A 557 -8.13 -17.74 16.53
CA LEU A 557 -7.27 -18.82 16.07
C LEU A 557 -6.34 -19.24 17.22
N VAL A 558 -6.49 -20.45 17.70
CA VAL A 558 -5.46 -21.05 18.56
C VAL A 558 -4.30 -21.40 17.63
N ALA A 559 -3.17 -20.72 17.79
CA ALA A 559 -1.93 -21.15 17.15
C ALA A 559 -1.70 -22.60 17.58
N GLY A 560 -1.91 -23.55 16.65
CA GLY A 560 -1.58 -24.93 16.89
C GLY A 560 -0.07 -25.06 17.12
N ASN A 561 0.32 -25.75 18.17
CA ASN A 561 1.69 -26.19 18.42
C ASN A 561 2.17 -27.07 17.26
#